data_821fcf325322a71b2cdb62f918da5103
#
_entry.id   821fcf325322a71b2cdb62f918da5103
#
_cell.length_a   1.000
_cell.length_b   1.000
_cell.length_c   1.000
_cell.angle_alpha   90.00
_cell.angle_beta   90.00
_cell.angle_gamma   90.00
#
_symmetry.space_group_name_H-M   'P 1'
#
loop_
_entity.id
_entity.type
_entity.pdbx_description
1 polymer ?
#
loop_
_entity_poly.entity_id
_entity_poly.type
_entity_poly.pdbx_seq_one_letter_code
_entity_poly.pdbx_strand_id
1 'polypeptide(L)'
;GVSYCAVCDAFFYRGKEVAVVGNGDFALHEAEELRNVTQDVTIYTDGKKPEFSREHPISVNTMKIQAIEGDDKVSGLLMQSDASVQDADTQEKSFYPADGIFIALGTAGSTEIARQMGAEITDKGNIKADEEMATTIPGLFAAGDCTGGLLQVSKAVYEGSVAAISAGKYVR
;
A
#
# COMPACT_ATOMS: atom_id res chain seq x y z
N GLY A 1 -10.64 11.95 5.79
CA GLY A 1 -11.15 10.83 5.02
C GLY A 1 -10.11 10.08 4.19
N VAL A 2 -8.89 10.63 3.96
CA VAL A 2 -7.80 9.90 3.29
C VAL A 2 -6.77 9.47 4.32
N SER A 3 -6.36 8.20 4.28
CA SER A 3 -5.37 7.59 5.17
C SER A 3 -4.32 6.81 4.38
N TYR A 4 -3.17 6.57 5.00
CA TYR A 4 -2.06 5.77 4.47
C TYR A 4 -1.72 4.56 5.36
N CYS A 5 -2.53 4.28 6.38
CA CYS A 5 -2.25 3.23 7.37
C CYS A 5 -3.55 2.70 7.97
N ALA A 6 -3.96 1.49 7.58
CA ALA A 6 -5.16 0.85 8.14
C ALA A 6 -5.00 0.58 9.64
N VAL A 7 -3.88 0.03 10.08
CA VAL A 7 -3.62 -0.25 11.50
C VAL A 7 -3.74 1.01 12.37
N CYS A 8 -3.41 2.19 11.81
CA CYS A 8 -3.48 3.46 12.54
C CYS A 8 -4.91 3.98 12.66
N ASP A 9 -5.69 3.90 11.57
CA ASP A 9 -6.93 4.69 11.41
C ASP A 9 -8.20 3.84 11.27
N ALA A 10 -8.12 2.52 11.10
CA ALA A 10 -9.28 1.64 10.87
C ALA A 10 -10.39 1.82 11.90
N PHE A 11 -10.03 2.09 13.16
CA PHE A 11 -11.00 2.26 14.23
C PHE A 11 -12.05 3.36 13.95
N PHE A 12 -11.66 4.43 13.24
CA PHE A 12 -12.57 5.54 12.88
C PHE A 12 -13.59 5.16 11.80
N TYR A 13 -13.40 4.02 11.15
CA TYR A 13 -14.22 3.54 10.03
C TYR A 13 -15.05 2.30 10.37
N ARG A 14 -15.27 2.03 11.64
CA ARG A 14 -16.10 0.90 12.09
C ARG A 14 -17.51 0.98 11.49
N GLY A 15 -17.90 -0.07 10.75
CA GLY A 15 -19.21 -0.18 10.11
C GLY A 15 -19.46 0.84 8.98
N LYS A 16 -18.40 1.42 8.42
CA LYS A 16 -18.45 2.37 7.31
C LYS A 16 -17.97 1.74 6.02
N GLU A 17 -18.33 2.34 4.91
CA GLU A 17 -17.84 1.96 3.58
C GLU A 17 -16.45 2.55 3.35
N VAL A 18 -15.48 1.70 3.02
CA VAL A 18 -14.09 2.13 2.82
C VAL A 18 -13.52 1.62 1.50
N ALA A 19 -12.74 2.47 0.85
CA ALA A 19 -12.00 2.17 -0.36
C ALA A 19 -10.51 2.01 -0.04
N VAL A 20 -9.87 0.97 -0.59
CA VAL A 20 -8.41 0.81 -0.56
C VAL A 20 -7.88 0.98 -1.98
N VAL A 21 -7.00 1.93 -2.20
CA VAL A 21 -6.43 2.19 -3.52
C VAL A 21 -5.07 1.52 -3.65
N GLY A 22 -4.97 0.54 -4.53
CA GLY A 22 -3.76 -0.23 -4.79
C GLY A 22 -4.06 -1.53 -5.52
N ASN A 23 -3.04 -2.20 -6.08
CA ASN A 23 -3.25 -3.37 -6.95
C ASN A 23 -2.44 -4.62 -6.56
N GLY A 24 -1.67 -4.57 -5.46
CA GLY A 24 -0.80 -5.67 -5.01
C GLY A 24 -1.05 -6.06 -3.55
N ASP A 25 -0.19 -6.92 -3.04
CA ASP A 25 -0.33 -7.53 -1.71
C ASP A 25 -0.37 -6.51 -0.56
N PHE A 26 0.24 -5.34 -0.72
CA PHE A 26 0.12 -4.28 0.27
C PHE A 26 -1.32 -3.77 0.37
N ALA A 27 -1.99 -3.53 -0.77
CA ALA A 27 -3.40 -3.15 -0.76
C ALA A 27 -4.30 -4.25 -0.18
N LEU A 28 -3.99 -5.52 -0.48
CA LEU A 28 -4.71 -6.65 0.10
C LEU A 28 -4.54 -6.69 1.62
N HIS A 29 -3.33 -6.50 2.13
CA HIS A 29 -3.05 -6.46 3.58
C HIS A 29 -3.83 -5.33 4.28
N GLU A 30 -3.75 -4.11 3.76
CA GLU A 30 -4.50 -2.97 4.32
C GLU A 30 -6.02 -3.21 4.31
N ALA A 31 -6.54 -3.82 3.24
CA ALA A 31 -7.95 -4.16 3.14
C ALA A 31 -8.37 -5.24 4.14
N GLU A 32 -7.53 -6.23 4.41
CA GLU A 32 -7.77 -7.27 5.43
C GLU A 32 -7.78 -6.69 6.83
N GLU A 33 -6.86 -5.77 7.14
CA GLU A 33 -6.85 -5.06 8.43
C GLU A 33 -8.15 -4.26 8.63
N LEU A 34 -8.64 -3.57 7.59
CA LEU A 34 -9.91 -2.84 7.64
C LEU A 34 -11.10 -3.77 7.87
N ARG A 35 -11.07 -4.99 7.33
CA ARG A 35 -12.16 -5.97 7.54
C ARG A 35 -12.33 -6.44 8.97
N ASN A 36 -11.39 -6.18 9.85
CA ASN A 36 -11.54 -6.38 11.29
C ASN A 36 -12.54 -5.40 11.93
N VAL A 37 -12.86 -4.28 11.27
CA VAL A 37 -13.73 -3.23 11.79
C VAL A 37 -14.96 -2.94 10.93
N THR A 38 -14.92 -3.23 9.62
CA THR A 38 -16.05 -3.09 8.70
C THR A 38 -16.05 -4.21 7.66
N GLN A 39 -17.23 -4.60 7.16
CA GLN A 39 -17.34 -5.58 6.07
C GLN A 39 -17.38 -4.92 4.68
N ASP A 40 -17.64 -3.61 4.62
CA ASP A 40 -17.82 -2.85 3.40
C ASP A 40 -16.46 -2.28 2.93
N VAL A 41 -15.58 -3.20 2.50
CA VAL A 41 -14.24 -2.89 1.99
C VAL A 41 -14.13 -3.27 0.53
N THR A 42 -13.72 -2.33 -0.32
CA THR A 42 -13.45 -2.57 -1.74
C THR A 42 -12.05 -2.08 -2.11
N ILE A 43 -11.29 -2.91 -2.83
CA ILE A 43 -9.99 -2.52 -3.41
C ILE A 43 -10.21 -1.92 -4.79
N TYR A 44 -9.62 -0.77 -5.05
CA TYR A 44 -9.64 -0.06 -6.33
C TYR A 44 -8.24 -0.03 -6.92
N THR A 45 -8.06 -0.62 -8.10
CA THR A 45 -6.72 -0.81 -8.68
C THR A 45 -6.26 0.33 -9.60
N ASP A 46 -7.08 1.38 -9.74
CA ASP A 46 -6.80 2.54 -10.59
C ASP A 46 -6.40 2.16 -12.03
N GLY A 47 -7.21 1.33 -12.65
CA GLY A 47 -7.00 0.86 -14.03
C GLY A 47 -5.89 -0.17 -14.19
N LYS A 48 -5.22 -0.58 -13.12
CA LYS A 48 -4.15 -1.59 -13.17
C LYS A 48 -4.71 -2.99 -13.01
N LYS A 49 -3.98 -3.97 -13.55
CA LYS A 49 -4.29 -5.38 -13.32
C LYS A 49 -4.02 -5.71 -11.84
N PRO A 50 -4.95 -6.42 -11.17
CA PRO A 50 -4.70 -6.95 -9.83
C PRO A 50 -3.51 -7.91 -9.81
N GLU A 51 -2.61 -7.75 -8.84
CA GLU A 51 -1.39 -8.54 -8.66
C GLU A 51 -1.31 -9.06 -7.22
N PHE A 52 -2.33 -9.83 -6.81
CA PHE A 52 -2.38 -10.45 -5.50
C PHE A 52 -1.74 -11.85 -5.54
N SER A 53 -0.90 -12.15 -4.54
CA SER A 53 -0.20 -13.45 -4.45
C SER A 53 -1.12 -14.59 -4.02
N ARG A 54 -2.35 -14.32 -3.59
CA ARG A 54 -3.32 -15.27 -3.07
C ARG A 54 -4.77 -14.88 -3.37
N GLU A 55 -5.67 -15.85 -3.36
CA GLU A 55 -7.11 -15.61 -3.43
C GLU A 55 -7.63 -14.93 -2.15
N HIS A 56 -8.63 -14.10 -2.29
CA HIS A 56 -9.27 -13.37 -1.18
C HIS A 56 -10.75 -13.05 -1.48
N PRO A 57 -11.60 -12.89 -0.46
CA PRO A 57 -13.03 -12.61 -0.62
C PRO A 57 -13.35 -11.11 -0.72
N ILE A 58 -12.37 -10.23 -0.85
CA ILE A 58 -12.56 -8.77 -0.90
C ILE A 58 -12.92 -8.36 -2.31
N SER A 59 -13.91 -7.49 -2.46
CA SER A 59 -14.33 -6.93 -3.76
C SER A 59 -13.21 -6.12 -4.39
N VAL A 60 -13.02 -6.27 -5.71
CA VAL A 60 -12.01 -5.52 -6.48
C VAL A 60 -12.67 -4.80 -7.63
N ASN A 61 -12.44 -3.50 -7.73
CA ASN A 61 -12.83 -2.66 -8.84
C ASN A 61 -11.59 -2.23 -9.62
N THR A 62 -11.57 -2.52 -10.91
CA THR A 62 -10.41 -2.26 -11.78
C THR A 62 -10.54 -0.99 -12.62
N MET A 63 -11.62 -0.23 -12.45
CA MET A 63 -11.81 1.03 -13.16
C MET A 63 -10.74 2.06 -12.78
N LYS A 64 -10.44 2.96 -13.71
CA LYS A 64 -9.49 4.05 -13.44
C LYS A 64 -10.13 5.12 -12.58
N ILE A 65 -9.45 5.54 -11.53
CA ILE A 65 -9.87 6.62 -10.65
C ILE A 65 -9.62 7.96 -11.37
N GLN A 66 -10.63 8.80 -11.42
CA GLN A 66 -10.54 10.15 -11.97
C GLN A 66 -10.28 11.17 -10.87
N ALA A 67 -10.99 11.05 -9.75
CA ALA A 67 -10.86 11.95 -8.61
C ALA A 67 -11.31 11.28 -7.31
N ILE A 68 -10.84 11.83 -6.20
CA ILE A 68 -11.42 11.66 -4.87
C ILE A 68 -12.35 12.85 -4.65
N GLU A 69 -13.59 12.56 -4.32
CA GLU A 69 -14.64 13.59 -4.14
C GLU A 69 -14.93 13.80 -2.65
N GLY A 70 -15.32 15.02 -2.33
CA GLY A 70 -15.73 15.45 -0.99
C GLY A 70 -15.44 16.92 -0.75
N ASP A 71 -16.12 17.49 0.23
CA ASP A 71 -15.88 18.85 0.72
C ASP A 71 -15.07 18.80 2.03
N ASP A 72 -15.73 18.95 3.18
CA ASP A 72 -15.06 18.83 4.50
C ASP A 72 -14.59 17.39 4.81
N LYS A 73 -15.21 16.40 4.16
CA LYS A 73 -14.91 14.97 4.29
C LYS A 73 -14.94 14.31 2.92
N VAL A 74 -14.22 13.20 2.81
CA VAL A 74 -14.35 12.31 1.65
C VAL A 74 -15.79 11.83 1.55
N SER A 75 -16.32 11.84 0.33
CA SER A 75 -17.64 11.29 -0.02
C SER A 75 -17.53 10.05 -0.92
N GLY A 76 -16.44 9.89 -1.65
CA GLY A 76 -16.22 8.73 -2.50
C GLY A 76 -15.18 8.93 -3.59
N LEU A 77 -15.21 8.01 -4.55
CA LEU A 77 -14.35 7.98 -5.73
C LEU A 77 -15.18 8.24 -6.98
N LEU A 78 -14.70 9.14 -7.83
CA LEU A 78 -15.19 9.33 -9.19
C LEU A 78 -14.33 8.48 -10.12
N MET A 79 -14.98 7.55 -10.84
CA MET A 79 -14.30 6.66 -11.76
C MET A 79 -14.48 7.11 -13.21
N GLN A 80 -13.50 6.83 -14.03
CA GLN A 80 -13.57 7.03 -15.46
C GLN A 80 -14.41 5.89 -16.06
N SER A 81 -15.46 6.22 -16.84
CA SER A 81 -16.20 5.19 -17.56
C SER A 81 -15.32 4.51 -18.61
N ASP A 82 -15.53 3.20 -18.82
CA ASP A 82 -14.83 2.45 -19.85
C ASP A 82 -15.04 3.11 -21.23
N ALA A 83 -13.93 3.41 -21.91
CA ALA A 83 -13.90 4.03 -23.23
C ALA A 83 -14.39 3.09 -24.37
N SER A 84 -15.10 2.01 -24.05
CA SER A 84 -15.73 1.13 -25.06
C SER A 84 -17.08 1.65 -25.58
N VAL A 85 -17.63 2.72 -25.01
CA VAL A 85 -18.82 3.41 -25.52
C VAL A 85 -18.36 4.66 -26.28
N GLN A 86 -18.42 4.60 -27.61
CA GLN A 86 -17.94 5.62 -28.54
C GLN A 86 -18.88 6.84 -28.69
N ASP A 87 -19.50 7.30 -27.61
CA ASP A 87 -20.22 8.57 -27.60
C ASP A 87 -19.54 9.55 -26.66
N ALA A 88 -18.79 10.47 -27.26
CA ALA A 88 -17.97 11.45 -26.54
C ALA A 88 -18.77 12.45 -25.67
N ASP A 89 -20.11 12.47 -25.78
CA ASP A 89 -21.00 13.37 -25.05
C ASP A 89 -21.71 12.72 -23.84
N THR A 90 -21.56 11.42 -23.62
CA THR A 90 -22.14 10.68 -22.49
C THR A 90 -21.09 9.81 -21.77
N GLN A 91 -19.98 10.41 -21.35
CA GLN A 91 -19.13 9.76 -20.34
C GLN A 91 -19.88 9.77 -19.01
N GLU A 92 -20.70 8.74 -18.77
CA GLU A 92 -21.27 8.50 -17.45
C GLU A 92 -20.14 8.26 -16.46
N LYS A 93 -19.83 9.29 -15.68
CA LYS A 93 -18.92 9.20 -14.56
C LYS A 93 -19.60 8.36 -13.48
N SER A 94 -19.04 7.21 -13.17
CA SER A 94 -19.57 6.38 -12.09
C SER A 94 -19.00 6.85 -10.76
N PHE A 95 -19.89 7.26 -9.84
CA PHE A 95 -19.52 7.62 -8.49
C PHE A 95 -19.66 6.41 -7.55
N TYR A 96 -18.65 6.14 -6.78
CA TYR A 96 -18.60 5.09 -5.76
C TYR A 96 -18.46 5.74 -4.40
N PRO A 97 -19.47 5.65 -3.53
CA PRO A 97 -19.41 6.25 -2.20
C PRO A 97 -18.34 5.58 -1.35
N ALA A 98 -17.70 6.36 -0.47
CA ALA A 98 -16.80 5.86 0.56
C ALA A 98 -16.65 6.90 1.68
N ASP A 99 -16.73 6.46 2.91
CA ASP A 99 -16.48 7.29 4.10
C ASP A 99 -14.99 7.52 4.34
N GLY A 100 -14.16 6.62 3.81
CA GLY A 100 -12.70 6.69 3.93
C GLY A 100 -11.98 6.04 2.76
N ILE A 101 -10.81 6.60 2.42
CA ILE A 101 -9.95 6.11 1.35
C ILE A 101 -8.57 5.83 1.92
N PHE A 102 -8.11 4.59 1.78
CA PHE A 102 -6.79 4.15 2.21
C PHE A 102 -5.89 3.99 1.00
N ILE A 103 -4.82 4.76 0.96
CA ILE A 103 -3.86 4.74 -0.15
C ILE A 103 -2.80 3.68 0.14
N ALA A 104 -2.87 2.58 -0.57
CA ALA A 104 -1.97 1.44 -0.48
C ALA A 104 -1.31 1.17 -1.84
N LEU A 105 -0.83 2.23 -2.47
CA LEU A 105 -0.07 2.16 -3.72
C LEU A 105 1.28 1.52 -3.41
N GLY A 106 1.48 0.33 -3.95
CA GLY A 106 2.61 -0.53 -3.65
C GLY A 106 3.96 0.13 -3.84
N THR A 107 4.85 -0.25 -2.99
CA THR A 107 6.22 0.17 -2.90
C THR A 107 7.05 -0.36 -4.07
N ALA A 108 7.14 0.39 -5.14
CA ALA A 108 8.28 0.29 -6.03
C ALA A 108 9.44 1.09 -5.43
N GLY A 109 9.87 0.71 -4.24
CA GLY A 109 10.82 1.56 -3.54
C GLY A 109 12.19 0.90 -3.42
N SER A 110 12.64 0.88 -2.19
CA SER A 110 13.94 0.39 -1.76
C SER A 110 14.19 -1.08 -2.11
N THR A 111 13.17 -1.93 -2.13
CA THR A 111 13.34 -3.36 -2.45
C THR A 111 13.76 -3.57 -3.91
N GLU A 112 13.19 -2.82 -4.86
CA GLU A 112 13.58 -2.94 -6.26
C GLU A 112 15.01 -2.42 -6.49
N ILE A 113 15.37 -1.32 -5.86
CA ILE A 113 16.75 -0.80 -5.90
C ILE A 113 17.70 -1.83 -5.30
N ALA A 114 17.39 -2.41 -4.15
CA ALA A 114 18.22 -3.41 -3.50
C ALA A 114 18.39 -4.67 -4.37
N ARG A 115 17.32 -5.12 -5.04
CA ARG A 115 17.35 -6.25 -5.97
C ARG A 115 18.26 -5.97 -7.16
N GLN A 116 18.16 -4.78 -7.76
CA GLN A 116 19.03 -4.37 -8.88
C GLN A 116 20.51 -4.31 -8.47
N MET A 117 20.78 -3.97 -7.20
CA MET A 117 22.14 -4.00 -6.65
C MET A 117 22.61 -5.43 -6.31
N GLY A 118 21.73 -6.45 -6.39
CA GLY A 118 22.05 -7.84 -6.12
C GLY A 118 21.84 -8.27 -4.65
N ALA A 119 21.16 -7.48 -3.83
CA ALA A 119 20.82 -7.88 -2.47
C ALA A 119 19.77 -9.01 -2.47
N GLU A 120 19.93 -9.94 -1.53
CA GLU A 120 18.93 -11.00 -1.34
C GLU A 120 17.59 -10.43 -0.88
N ILE A 121 16.54 -10.93 -1.53
CA ILE A 121 15.15 -10.62 -1.18
C ILE A 121 14.51 -11.90 -0.61
N THR A 122 13.76 -11.77 0.46
CA THR A 122 13.05 -12.89 1.08
C THR A 122 11.89 -13.35 0.19
N ASP A 123 11.35 -14.55 0.44
CA ASP A 123 10.17 -15.08 -0.27
C ASP A 123 8.93 -14.18 -0.15
N LYS A 124 8.90 -13.32 0.87
CA LYS A 124 7.83 -12.33 1.11
C LYS A 124 8.08 -10.99 0.39
N GLY A 125 9.14 -10.88 -0.40
CA GLY A 125 9.47 -9.66 -1.15
C GLY A 125 10.19 -8.58 -0.34
N ASN A 126 10.69 -8.88 0.86
CA ASN A 126 11.42 -7.94 1.71
C ASN A 126 12.93 -8.04 1.52
N ILE A 127 13.67 -6.97 1.78
CA ILE A 127 15.13 -7.00 1.78
C ILE A 127 15.61 -7.83 2.96
N LYS A 128 16.45 -8.83 2.70
CA LYS A 128 17.06 -9.63 3.77
C LYS A 128 18.17 -8.81 4.43
N ALA A 129 18.00 -8.58 5.72
CA ALA A 129 18.98 -7.91 6.56
C ALA A 129 19.22 -8.73 7.84
N ASP A 130 20.40 -8.61 8.43
CA ASP A 130 20.73 -9.21 9.71
C ASP A 130 20.33 -8.33 10.91
N GLU A 131 20.74 -8.70 12.12
CA GLU A 131 20.44 -7.95 13.36
C GLU A 131 21.15 -6.58 13.40
N GLU A 132 22.21 -6.39 12.62
CA GLU A 132 22.90 -5.12 12.45
C GLU A 132 22.36 -4.29 11.26
N MET A 133 21.26 -4.73 10.68
CA MET A 133 20.60 -4.14 9.50
C MET A 133 21.49 -4.19 8.24
N ALA A 134 22.53 -5.00 8.22
CA ALA A 134 23.36 -5.20 7.04
C ALA A 134 22.68 -6.16 6.05
N THR A 135 22.68 -5.80 4.77
CA THR A 135 22.21 -6.68 3.70
C THR A 135 23.31 -7.65 3.26
N THR A 136 23.00 -8.51 2.29
CA THR A 136 24.01 -9.40 1.69
C THR A 136 25.05 -8.65 0.84
N ILE A 137 24.84 -7.36 0.59
CA ILE A 137 25.80 -6.51 -0.14
C ILE A 137 26.61 -5.68 0.86
N PRO A 138 27.95 -5.82 0.88
CA PRO A 138 28.80 -5.05 1.77
C PRO A 138 28.60 -3.54 1.63
N GLY A 139 28.34 -2.85 2.73
CA GLY A 139 28.11 -1.41 2.77
C GLY A 139 26.67 -0.97 2.43
N LEU A 140 25.78 -1.91 2.12
CA LEU A 140 24.35 -1.64 1.94
C LEU A 140 23.58 -2.10 3.19
N PHE A 141 22.83 -1.19 3.78
CA PHE A 141 21.98 -1.43 4.96
C PHE A 141 20.51 -1.21 4.60
N ALA A 142 19.62 -1.97 5.22
CA ALA A 142 18.19 -1.85 5.01
C ALA A 142 17.46 -1.77 6.36
N ALA A 143 16.50 -0.85 6.49
CA ALA A 143 15.76 -0.62 7.72
C ALA A 143 14.32 -0.18 7.46
N GLY A 144 13.41 -0.48 8.38
CA GLY A 144 12.01 -0.11 8.29
C GLY A 144 11.18 -1.11 7.50
N ASP A 145 10.13 -0.65 6.83
CA ASP A 145 9.14 -1.49 6.18
C ASP A 145 9.73 -2.42 5.11
N CYS A 146 10.82 -1.99 4.46
CA CYS A 146 11.47 -2.79 3.42
C CYS A 146 12.12 -4.08 3.93
N THR A 147 12.36 -4.20 5.24
CA THR A 147 12.86 -5.44 5.88
C THR A 147 11.72 -6.37 6.32
N GLY A 148 10.46 -5.92 6.22
CA GLY A 148 9.28 -6.69 6.63
C GLY A 148 9.05 -6.69 8.14
N GLY A 149 8.26 -7.65 8.64
CA GLY A 149 7.90 -7.73 10.04
C GLY A 149 6.80 -6.73 10.42
N LEU A 150 6.90 -6.11 11.59
CA LEU A 150 5.93 -5.12 12.07
C LEU A 150 6.08 -3.80 11.29
N LEU A 151 5.05 -3.42 10.52
CA LEU A 151 5.04 -2.20 9.72
C LEU A 151 4.60 -1.00 10.58
N GLN A 152 5.49 -0.51 11.43
CA GLN A 152 5.23 0.59 12.36
C GLN A 152 6.42 1.55 12.45
N VAL A 153 6.12 2.82 12.70
CA VAL A 153 7.12 3.89 12.85
C VAL A 153 8.15 3.56 13.94
N SER A 154 7.72 2.98 15.06
CA SER A 154 8.63 2.58 16.16
C SER A 154 9.69 1.58 15.72
N LYS A 155 9.31 0.58 14.90
CA LYS A 155 10.26 -0.36 14.31
C LYS A 155 11.21 0.35 13.34
N ALA A 156 10.67 1.17 12.44
CA ALA A 156 11.46 1.89 11.44
C ALA A 156 12.50 2.81 12.11
N VAL A 157 12.14 3.49 13.20
CA VAL A 157 13.05 4.32 13.99
C VAL A 157 14.14 3.50 14.64
N TYR A 158 13.78 2.37 15.28
CA TYR A 158 14.74 1.46 15.90
C TYR A 158 15.73 0.92 14.88
N GLU A 159 15.24 0.31 13.81
CA GLU A 159 16.08 -0.28 12.77
C GLU A 159 16.94 0.77 12.06
N GLY A 160 16.37 1.96 11.79
CA GLY A 160 17.13 3.08 11.23
C GLY A 160 18.30 3.51 12.12
N SER A 161 18.10 3.50 13.45
CA SER A 161 19.17 3.79 14.42
C SER A 161 20.25 2.72 14.39
N VAL A 162 19.88 1.44 14.35
CA VAL A 162 20.82 0.32 14.25
C VAL A 162 21.61 0.41 12.93
N ALA A 163 20.91 0.60 11.80
CA ALA A 163 21.55 0.73 10.49
C ALA A 163 22.55 1.88 10.43
N ALA A 164 22.21 3.04 11.01
CA ALA A 164 23.09 4.20 11.02
C ALA A 164 24.36 3.94 11.83
N ILE A 165 24.26 3.28 13.00
CA ILE A 165 25.41 2.91 13.82
C ILE A 165 26.30 1.89 13.09
N SER A 166 25.69 0.89 12.46
CA SER A 166 26.40 -0.17 11.73
C SER A 166 27.10 0.40 10.49
N ALA A 167 26.43 1.28 9.73
CA ALA A 167 27.06 1.99 8.61
C ALA A 167 28.23 2.85 9.06
N GLY A 168 28.10 3.55 10.19
CA GLY A 168 29.19 4.34 10.78
C GLY A 168 30.41 3.51 11.22
N LYS A 169 30.21 2.25 11.63
CA LYS A 169 31.30 1.30 11.93
C LYS A 169 31.95 0.78 10.63
N TYR A 170 31.15 0.55 9.60
CA TYR A 170 31.63 0.00 8.33
C TYR A 170 32.58 0.94 7.57
N VAL A 171 32.39 2.26 7.67
CA VAL A 171 33.20 3.25 6.95
C VAL A 171 34.45 3.73 7.72
N ARG A 172 34.69 3.20 8.94
CA ARG A 172 35.89 3.50 9.74
C ARG A 172 36.99 2.48 9.54
#